data_0ed7c9c493a4916b138d594d875d1dac
#
_entry.id   0ed7c9c493a4916b138d594d875d1dac
#
_cell.length_a   1.000
_cell.length_b   1.000
_cell.length_c   1.000
_cell.angle_alpha   90.00
_cell.angle_beta   90.00
_cell.angle_gamma   90.00
#
_symmetry.space_group_name_H-M   'P 1'
#
loop_
_entity.id
_entity.type
_entity.pdbx_description
1 polymer ?
#
loop_
_entity_poly.entity_id
_entity_poly.type
_entity_poly.pdbx_seq_one_letter_code
_entity_poly.pdbx_strand_id
1 'polypeptide(L)'
;KISTLSGGQLKRVALANVLITEPDLLILDEPTNHLDLEMIEWLEGYLKRSKLSLLMVTHDRYFLDRVCSVILELDDCTVYTYKGNYSYYLQKRQERIDASNAEVARANNLYRTELDWMRRMPCARGHKARYREEAFYELEKVAKRKTVEQSVSLEVKSSYIGSKIFEADYISKSYGPDKVILKDFFYTFSRYEKMGIVGNNGTGKSTFIKILLGLVKPDSGRVVVGETVKFG
;
A
#
# COMPACT_ATOMS: atom_id res chain seq x y z
N LYS A 1 7.68 8.77 32.23
CA LYS A 1 7.95 7.33 32.24
C LYS A 1 7.64 6.79 30.84
N ILE A 2 8.46 5.90 30.30
CA ILE A 2 8.27 5.32 28.94
C ILE A 2 6.89 4.63 28.82
N SER A 3 6.41 4.03 29.91
CA SER A 3 5.11 3.33 29.97
C SER A 3 3.87 4.22 29.82
N THR A 4 4.02 5.54 29.83
CA THR A 4 2.89 6.50 29.70
C THR A 4 2.81 7.11 28.30
N LEU A 5 3.74 6.74 27.39
CA LEU A 5 3.80 7.27 26.05
C LEU A 5 2.78 6.56 25.13
N SER A 6 2.17 7.33 24.24
CA SER A 6 1.40 6.75 23.13
C SER A 6 2.32 6.02 22.14
N GLY A 7 1.77 5.10 21.31
CA GLY A 7 2.57 4.38 20.32
C GLY A 7 3.35 5.31 19.38
N GLY A 8 2.77 6.42 18.95
CA GLY A 8 3.44 7.44 18.14
C GLY A 8 4.56 8.16 18.90
N GLN A 9 4.36 8.49 20.17
CA GLN A 9 5.39 9.10 21.00
C GLN A 9 6.55 8.14 21.24
N LEU A 10 6.28 6.86 21.45
CA LEU A 10 7.30 5.84 21.62
C LEU A 10 8.18 5.70 20.36
N LYS A 11 7.56 5.68 19.16
CA LYS A 11 8.31 5.66 17.89
C LYS A 11 9.16 6.92 17.70
N ARG A 12 8.67 8.11 18.06
CA ARG A 12 9.47 9.35 18.03
C ARG A 12 10.71 9.25 18.91
N VAL A 13 10.56 8.74 20.12
CA VAL A 13 11.69 8.56 21.05
C VAL A 13 12.68 7.52 20.50
N ALA A 14 12.19 6.39 19.95
CA ALA A 14 13.06 5.38 19.37
C ALA A 14 13.83 5.94 18.16
N LEU A 15 13.15 6.67 17.26
CA LEU A 15 13.78 7.30 16.11
C LEU A 15 14.83 8.34 16.54
N ALA A 16 14.50 9.21 17.50
CA ALA A 16 15.44 10.20 18.03
C ALA A 16 16.69 9.54 18.65
N ASN A 17 16.50 8.43 19.39
CA ASN A 17 17.62 7.69 19.97
C ASN A 17 18.58 7.13 18.92
N VAL A 18 18.07 6.65 17.78
CA VAL A 18 18.91 6.14 16.68
C VAL A 18 19.60 7.31 15.95
N LEU A 19 18.91 8.42 15.71
CA LEU A 19 19.45 9.56 14.96
C LEU A 19 20.52 10.32 15.74
N ILE A 20 20.43 10.37 17.07
CA ILE A 20 21.46 11.00 17.94
C ILE A 20 22.83 10.30 17.82
N THR A 21 22.85 9.03 17.48
CA THR A 21 24.12 8.28 17.31
C THR A 21 24.84 8.59 15.99
N GLU A 22 24.25 9.40 15.11
CA GLU A 22 24.78 9.77 13.79
C GLU A 22 25.35 8.56 13.01
N PRO A 23 24.52 7.55 12.71
CA PRO A 23 25.00 6.32 12.09
C PRO A 23 25.42 6.57 10.63
N ASP A 24 26.43 5.85 10.15
CA ASP A 24 26.85 5.87 8.74
C ASP A 24 25.79 5.24 7.82
N LEU A 25 25.09 4.20 8.32
CA LEU A 25 24.00 3.51 7.66
C LEU A 25 22.76 3.48 8.56
N LEU A 26 21.67 4.01 8.07
CA LEU A 26 20.36 3.96 8.73
C LEU A 26 19.46 2.98 7.98
N ILE A 27 18.90 2.01 8.71
CA ILE A 27 17.92 1.06 8.17
C ILE A 27 16.56 1.35 8.81
N LEU A 28 15.56 1.64 7.99
CA LEU A 28 14.20 1.97 8.43
C LEU A 28 13.18 1.01 7.80
N ASP A 29 12.33 0.44 8.63
CA ASP A 29 11.20 -0.36 8.20
C ASP A 29 9.89 0.35 8.54
N GLU A 30 9.13 0.73 7.50
CA GLU A 30 7.88 1.47 7.57
C GLU A 30 7.94 2.69 8.53
N PRO A 31 8.89 3.63 8.31
CA PRO A 31 9.12 4.72 9.27
C PRO A 31 7.96 5.69 9.40
N THR A 32 7.13 5.85 8.36
CA THR A 32 5.99 6.77 8.35
C THR A 32 4.78 6.25 9.13
N ASN A 33 4.72 4.95 9.40
CA ASN A 33 3.62 4.34 10.12
C ASN A 33 3.51 4.89 11.55
N HIS A 34 2.32 5.37 11.90
CA HIS A 34 1.99 5.97 13.21
C HIS A 34 2.65 7.32 13.52
N LEU A 35 3.37 7.92 12.57
CA LEU A 35 3.80 9.30 12.66
C LEU A 35 2.67 10.23 12.20
N ASP A 36 2.63 11.45 12.73
CA ASP A 36 1.81 12.52 12.20
C ASP A 36 2.52 13.26 11.06
N LEU A 37 1.78 14.08 10.33
CA LEU A 37 2.28 14.76 9.14
C LEU A 37 3.50 15.65 9.48
N GLU A 38 3.44 16.38 10.58
CA GLU A 38 4.53 17.25 11.03
C GLU A 38 5.84 16.46 11.24
N MET A 39 5.73 15.27 11.84
CA MET A 39 6.89 14.42 12.08
C MET A 39 7.42 13.77 10.79
N ILE A 40 6.54 13.44 9.86
CA ILE A 40 6.94 12.94 8.53
C ILE A 40 7.72 14.00 7.77
N GLU A 41 7.22 15.25 7.73
CA GLU A 41 7.89 16.38 7.08
C GLU A 41 9.24 16.70 7.72
N TRP A 42 9.32 16.64 9.05
CA TRP A 42 10.58 16.80 9.77
C TRP A 42 11.59 15.70 9.40
N LEU A 43 11.15 14.44 9.37
CA LEU A 43 12.00 13.29 9.03
C LEU A 43 12.51 13.39 7.59
N GLU A 44 11.65 13.75 6.64
CA GLU A 44 12.05 14.02 5.26
C GLU A 44 13.16 15.09 5.19
N GLY A 45 12.93 16.21 5.89
CA GLY A 45 13.89 17.31 5.93
C GLY A 45 15.22 16.93 6.57
N TYR A 46 15.20 16.07 7.60
CA TYR A 46 16.40 15.55 8.24
C TYR A 46 17.17 14.62 7.29
N LEU A 47 16.50 13.61 6.71
CA LEU A 47 17.13 12.63 5.83
C LEU A 47 17.73 13.24 4.58
N LYS A 48 17.09 14.26 4.01
CA LYS A 48 17.64 15.01 2.84
C LYS A 48 18.91 15.79 3.14
N ARG A 49 19.05 16.30 4.37
CA ARG A 49 20.21 17.12 4.76
C ARG A 49 21.34 16.29 5.32
N SER A 50 21.05 15.12 5.85
CA SER A 50 22.04 14.23 6.45
C SER A 50 22.93 13.58 5.36
N LYS A 51 24.18 13.30 5.71
CA LYS A 51 25.14 12.60 4.83
C LYS A 51 25.15 11.07 5.06
N LEU A 52 24.17 10.55 5.77
CA LEU A 52 24.06 9.11 6.05
C LEU A 52 23.63 8.32 4.81
N SER A 53 24.01 7.04 4.77
CA SER A 53 23.44 6.08 3.83
C SER A 53 22.11 5.57 4.39
N LEU A 54 21.08 5.47 3.53
CA LEU A 54 19.75 5.05 3.93
C LEU A 54 19.32 3.80 3.16
N LEU A 55 18.89 2.78 3.89
CA LEU A 55 18.14 1.65 3.36
C LEU A 55 16.74 1.67 4.00
N MET A 56 15.69 1.73 3.18
CA MET A 56 14.35 1.89 3.70
C MET A 56 13.37 0.94 3.00
N VAL A 57 12.47 0.36 3.80
CA VAL A 57 11.28 -0.35 3.33
C VAL A 57 10.08 0.53 3.63
N THR A 58 9.24 0.84 2.64
CA THR A 58 8.01 1.61 2.85
C THR A 58 7.00 1.40 1.74
N HIS A 59 5.72 1.53 2.08
CA HIS A 59 4.59 1.62 1.16
C HIS A 59 4.18 3.08 0.87
N ASP A 60 4.79 4.04 1.56
CA ASP A 60 4.55 5.47 1.36
C ASP A 60 5.33 5.98 0.14
N ARG A 61 4.64 5.99 -1.00
CA ARG A 61 5.19 6.44 -2.29
C ARG A 61 5.66 7.91 -2.26
N TYR A 62 4.98 8.78 -1.49
CA TYR A 62 5.34 10.20 -1.41
C TYR A 62 6.62 10.40 -0.63
N PHE A 63 6.76 9.69 0.48
CA PHE A 63 7.99 9.70 1.28
C PHE A 63 9.16 9.13 0.48
N LEU A 64 8.94 8.01 -0.21
CA LEU A 64 9.94 7.35 -1.06
C LEU A 64 10.44 8.28 -2.17
N ASP A 65 9.52 8.96 -2.88
CA ASP A 65 9.81 9.87 -3.98
C ASP A 65 10.62 11.10 -3.54
N ARG A 66 10.41 11.53 -2.29
CA ARG A 66 11.07 12.71 -1.74
C ARG A 66 12.45 12.43 -1.13
N VAL A 67 12.69 11.22 -0.65
CA VAL A 67 13.90 10.87 0.13
C VAL A 67 14.86 9.99 -0.65
N CYS A 68 14.35 9.04 -1.46
CA CYS A 68 15.16 8.05 -2.14
C CYS A 68 15.49 8.44 -3.59
N SER A 69 16.71 8.15 -4.03
CA SER A 69 17.16 8.29 -5.41
C SER A 69 17.26 6.96 -6.16
N VAL A 70 17.15 5.84 -5.45
CA VAL A 70 17.20 4.48 -5.98
C VAL A 70 16.07 3.68 -5.35
N ILE A 71 15.34 2.94 -6.17
CA ILE A 71 14.27 2.03 -5.75
C ILE A 71 14.69 0.61 -6.08
N LEU A 72 14.56 -0.27 -5.11
CA LEU A 72 14.75 -1.72 -5.26
C LEU A 72 13.39 -2.40 -5.21
N GLU A 73 13.05 -3.14 -6.26
CA GLU A 73 11.85 -3.96 -6.32
C GLU A 73 12.24 -5.43 -6.19
N LEU A 74 11.67 -6.11 -5.20
CA LEU A 74 11.78 -7.56 -5.07
C LEU A 74 10.56 -8.20 -5.74
N ASP A 75 10.79 -8.94 -6.81
CA ASP A 75 9.73 -9.58 -7.58
C ASP A 75 10.27 -10.93 -8.14
N ASP A 76 9.51 -12.00 -7.97
CA ASP A 76 9.84 -13.35 -8.42
C ASP A 76 11.29 -13.78 -8.12
N CYS A 77 11.70 -13.68 -6.84
CA CYS A 77 13.05 -13.99 -6.36
C CYS A 77 14.17 -13.18 -7.03
N THR A 78 13.85 -12.11 -7.71
CA THR A 78 14.80 -11.22 -8.42
C THR A 78 14.71 -9.80 -7.86
N VAL A 79 15.86 -9.12 -7.79
CA VAL A 79 15.93 -7.71 -7.37
C VAL A 79 16.13 -6.84 -8.59
N TYR A 80 15.18 -5.97 -8.86
CA TYR A 80 15.27 -4.96 -9.92
C TYR A 80 15.65 -3.62 -9.32
N THR A 81 16.59 -2.94 -9.95
CA THR A 81 17.09 -1.64 -9.48
C THR A 81 16.69 -0.53 -10.43
N TYR A 82 16.03 0.49 -9.90
CA TYR A 82 15.59 1.66 -10.64
C TYR A 82 16.24 2.92 -10.05
N LYS A 83 17.05 3.61 -10.87
CA LYS A 83 17.67 4.88 -10.50
C LYS A 83 16.77 6.01 -10.96
N GLY A 84 16.10 6.68 -10.05
CA GLY A 84 15.14 7.73 -10.33
C GLY A 84 14.05 7.81 -9.29
N ASN A 85 13.01 8.60 -9.58
CA ASN A 85 11.86 8.80 -8.72
C ASN A 85 10.82 7.68 -8.86
N TYR A 86 9.78 7.72 -8.01
CA TYR A 86 8.73 6.70 -7.99
C TYR A 86 7.95 6.61 -9.31
N SER A 87 7.72 7.75 -9.97
CA SER A 87 7.05 7.78 -11.28
C SER A 87 7.86 7.07 -12.36
N TYR A 88 9.18 7.28 -12.37
CA TYR A 88 10.10 6.56 -13.27
C TYR A 88 10.09 5.06 -13.00
N TYR A 89 10.12 4.66 -11.73
CA TYR A 89 9.98 3.25 -11.34
C TYR A 89 8.69 2.63 -11.88
N LEU A 90 7.52 3.30 -11.68
CA LEU A 90 6.26 2.79 -12.16
C LEU A 90 6.24 2.59 -13.68
N GLN A 91 6.75 3.58 -14.42
CA GLN A 91 6.86 3.50 -15.87
C GLN A 91 7.72 2.29 -16.29
N LYS A 92 8.91 2.17 -15.72
CA LYS A 92 9.85 1.09 -16.06
C LYS A 92 9.35 -0.29 -15.64
N ARG A 93 8.68 -0.37 -14.50
CA ARG A 93 7.99 -1.59 -14.08
C ARG A 93 6.92 -2.00 -15.07
N GLN A 94 6.10 -1.04 -15.53
CA GLN A 94 5.06 -1.30 -16.52
C GLN A 94 5.65 -1.77 -17.85
N GLU A 95 6.68 -1.09 -18.37
CA GLU A 95 7.39 -1.49 -19.60
C GLU A 95 7.94 -2.93 -19.48
N ARG A 96 8.50 -3.31 -18.31
CA ARG A 96 9.01 -4.66 -18.04
C ARG A 96 7.90 -5.70 -18.05
N ILE A 97 6.76 -5.40 -17.40
CA ILE A 97 5.59 -6.30 -17.36
C ILE A 97 5.03 -6.50 -18.77
N ASP A 98 4.86 -5.43 -19.53
CA ASP A 98 4.33 -5.49 -20.89
C ASP A 98 5.25 -6.27 -21.83
N ALA A 99 6.56 -6.09 -21.72
CA ALA A 99 7.55 -6.85 -22.48
C ALA A 99 7.49 -8.34 -22.13
N SER A 100 7.41 -8.69 -20.84
CA SER A 100 7.27 -10.07 -20.39
C SER A 100 5.97 -10.72 -20.87
N ASN A 101 4.84 -10.01 -20.76
CA ASN A 101 3.56 -10.50 -21.24
C ASN A 101 3.54 -10.70 -22.77
N ALA A 102 4.18 -9.80 -23.52
CA ALA A 102 4.32 -9.92 -24.97
C ALA A 102 5.23 -11.11 -25.36
N GLU A 103 6.27 -11.39 -24.59
CA GLU A 103 7.13 -12.57 -24.78
C GLU A 103 6.34 -13.85 -24.57
N VAL A 104 5.59 -13.94 -23.45
CA VAL A 104 4.73 -15.10 -23.13
C VAL A 104 3.67 -15.30 -24.21
N ALA A 105 3.02 -14.22 -24.68
CA ALA A 105 2.02 -14.31 -25.75
C ALA A 105 2.60 -14.83 -27.05
N ARG A 106 3.79 -14.35 -27.45
CA ARG A 106 4.51 -14.86 -28.64
C ARG A 106 4.89 -16.33 -28.46
N ALA A 107 5.44 -16.70 -27.31
CA ALA A 107 5.78 -18.07 -26.98
C ALA A 107 4.55 -18.99 -27.01
N ASN A 108 3.41 -18.58 -26.52
CA ASN A 108 2.15 -19.34 -26.56
C ASN A 108 1.66 -19.58 -27.98
N ASN A 109 1.74 -18.58 -28.86
CA ASN A 109 1.36 -18.75 -30.26
C ASN A 109 2.28 -19.76 -30.99
N LEU A 110 3.58 -19.64 -30.75
CA LEU A 110 4.55 -20.58 -31.35
C LEU A 110 4.40 -21.99 -30.74
N TYR A 111 4.17 -22.08 -29.44
CA TYR A 111 3.94 -23.33 -28.72
C TYR A 111 2.76 -24.12 -29.31
N ARG A 112 1.64 -23.44 -29.59
CA ARG A 112 0.48 -24.09 -30.24
C ARG A 112 0.86 -24.74 -31.59
N THR A 113 1.63 -24.02 -32.40
CA THR A 113 2.09 -24.54 -33.72
C THR A 113 3.03 -25.72 -33.56
N GLU A 114 4.00 -25.63 -32.66
CA GLU A 114 4.97 -26.70 -32.40
C GLU A 114 4.33 -27.91 -31.68
N LEU A 115 3.30 -27.69 -30.86
CA LEU A 115 2.53 -28.75 -30.23
C LEU A 115 1.81 -29.62 -31.27
N ASP A 116 1.22 -28.98 -32.28
CA ASP A 116 0.59 -29.71 -33.39
C ASP A 116 1.60 -30.53 -34.18
N TRP A 117 2.81 -30.00 -34.38
CA TRP A 117 3.91 -30.74 -34.97
C TRP A 117 4.36 -31.92 -34.08
N MET A 118 4.48 -31.71 -32.78
CA MET A 118 4.84 -32.75 -31.81
C MET A 118 3.82 -33.90 -31.76
N ARG A 119 2.54 -33.59 -31.92
CA ARG A 119 1.44 -34.60 -31.94
C ARG A 119 1.39 -35.43 -33.21
N ARG A 120 1.94 -34.95 -34.35
CA ARG A 120 1.97 -35.72 -35.60
C ARG A 120 2.99 -36.84 -35.49
N MET A 121 2.63 -38.03 -35.97
CA MET A 121 3.58 -39.14 -36.10
C MET A 121 4.61 -38.85 -37.20
N PRO A 122 5.87 -39.24 -37.01
CA PRO A 122 6.87 -39.12 -38.08
C PRO A 122 6.44 -39.94 -39.31
N CYS A 123 6.54 -39.35 -40.49
CA CYS A 123 6.24 -40.06 -41.75
C CYS A 123 7.36 -41.06 -42.04
N ALA A 124 6.99 -42.34 -42.28
CA ALA A 124 7.88 -43.45 -42.61
C ALA A 124 9.09 -43.58 -41.65
N ARG A 125 10.10 -44.33 -41.86
CA ARG A 125 11.23 -44.64 -40.97
C ARG A 125 12.03 -43.46 -40.41
N GLY A 126 11.43 -42.24 -40.31
CA GLY A 126 12.08 -41.03 -39.82
C GLY A 126 11.89 -40.83 -38.32
N HIS A 127 12.92 -40.28 -37.65
CA HIS A 127 12.84 -39.79 -36.28
C HIS A 127 12.62 -38.27 -36.29
N LYS A 128 11.91 -37.75 -35.29
CA LYS A 128 11.82 -36.31 -35.08
C LYS A 128 13.22 -35.74 -34.83
N ALA A 129 13.48 -34.53 -35.34
CA ALA A 129 14.76 -33.88 -35.14
C ALA A 129 14.91 -33.50 -33.64
N ARG A 130 15.88 -34.13 -32.97
CA ARG A 130 16.12 -33.98 -31.52
C ARG A 130 16.27 -32.52 -31.09
N TYR A 131 16.96 -31.72 -31.88
CA TYR A 131 17.13 -30.29 -31.60
C TYR A 131 15.78 -29.53 -31.52
N ARG A 132 14.79 -29.93 -32.37
CA ARG A 132 13.46 -29.29 -32.36
C ARG A 132 12.62 -29.75 -31.20
N GLU A 133 12.79 -30.97 -30.71
CA GLU A 133 12.18 -31.47 -29.50
C GLU A 133 12.73 -30.71 -28.28
N GLU A 134 14.04 -30.50 -28.19
CA GLU A 134 14.67 -29.72 -27.12
C GLU A 134 14.19 -28.28 -27.14
N ALA A 135 14.13 -27.64 -28.32
CA ALA A 135 13.59 -26.27 -28.47
C ALA A 135 12.11 -26.17 -28.08
N PHE A 136 11.30 -27.21 -28.34
CA PHE A 136 9.92 -27.29 -27.92
C PHE A 136 9.77 -27.24 -26.38
N TYR A 137 10.58 -28.01 -25.65
CA TYR A 137 10.54 -28.02 -24.20
C TYR A 137 10.99 -26.68 -23.57
N GLU A 138 11.97 -26.02 -24.17
CA GLU A 138 12.35 -24.67 -23.73
C GLU A 138 11.23 -23.63 -23.99
N LEU A 139 10.59 -23.73 -25.16
CA LEU A 139 9.45 -22.90 -25.52
C LEU A 139 8.26 -23.14 -24.57
N GLU A 140 8.01 -24.39 -24.18
CA GLU A 140 6.96 -24.76 -23.22
C GLU A 140 7.18 -24.10 -21.86
N LYS A 141 8.42 -24.03 -21.37
CA LYS A 141 8.75 -23.36 -20.10
C LYS A 141 8.38 -21.87 -20.15
N VAL A 142 8.69 -21.19 -21.25
CA VAL A 142 8.35 -19.78 -21.44
C VAL A 142 6.83 -19.58 -21.58
N ALA A 143 6.18 -20.40 -22.41
CA ALA A 143 4.73 -20.32 -22.64
C ALA A 143 3.90 -20.57 -21.39
N LYS A 144 4.39 -21.39 -20.46
CA LYS A 144 3.73 -21.69 -19.18
C LYS A 144 4.03 -20.68 -18.06
N ARG A 145 4.86 -19.65 -18.29
CA ARG A 145 5.05 -18.58 -17.32
C ARG A 145 3.71 -17.87 -17.07
N LYS A 146 3.45 -17.54 -15.80
CA LYS A 146 2.24 -16.78 -15.45
C LYS A 146 2.32 -15.38 -16.03
N THR A 147 1.28 -14.97 -16.75
CA THR A 147 1.07 -13.57 -17.13
C THR A 147 0.65 -12.78 -15.89
N VAL A 148 1.23 -11.60 -15.70
CA VAL A 148 0.83 -10.70 -14.61
C VAL A 148 -0.49 -10.03 -15.03
N GLU A 149 -1.58 -10.40 -14.39
CA GLU A 149 -2.87 -9.73 -14.56
C GLU A 149 -2.87 -8.39 -13.83
N GLN A 150 -3.17 -7.33 -14.57
CA GLN A 150 -3.04 -5.94 -14.09
C GLN A 150 -4.25 -5.43 -13.29
N SER A 151 -5.34 -6.17 -13.19
CA SER A 151 -6.53 -5.68 -12.51
C SER A 151 -7.24 -6.74 -11.69
N VAL A 152 -7.38 -6.45 -10.41
CA VAL A 152 -8.37 -7.10 -9.55
C VAL A 152 -9.64 -6.25 -9.63
N SER A 153 -10.64 -6.67 -10.39
CA SER A 153 -11.97 -6.08 -10.34
C SER A 153 -12.71 -6.66 -9.14
N LEU A 154 -12.88 -5.88 -8.10
CA LEU A 154 -13.72 -6.22 -6.97
C LEU A 154 -15.18 -5.84 -7.32
N GLU A 155 -16.00 -6.82 -7.67
CA GLU A 155 -17.44 -6.61 -7.74
C GLU A 155 -18.02 -6.54 -6.31
N VAL A 156 -18.31 -5.34 -5.87
CA VAL A 156 -18.99 -5.11 -4.60
C VAL A 156 -20.50 -5.11 -4.85
N LYS A 157 -21.20 -6.11 -4.34
CA LYS A 157 -22.69 -6.09 -4.31
C LYS A 157 -23.11 -4.99 -3.35
N SER A 158 -23.63 -3.89 -3.89
CA SER A 158 -24.17 -2.79 -3.09
C SER A 158 -25.52 -3.22 -2.49
N SER A 159 -25.58 -3.31 -1.16
CA SER A 159 -26.85 -3.37 -0.43
C SER A 159 -27.51 -2.00 -0.41
N TYR A 160 -28.85 -1.96 -0.36
CA TYR A 160 -29.58 -0.70 -0.23
C TYR A 160 -29.22 -0.02 1.10
N ILE A 161 -28.69 1.19 1.02
CA ILE A 161 -28.36 2.04 2.17
C ILE A 161 -29.26 3.28 2.09
N GLY A 162 -29.86 3.68 3.21
CA GLY A 162 -30.65 4.92 3.29
C GLY A 162 -29.84 6.16 2.93
N SER A 163 -30.51 7.30 2.75
CA SER A 163 -29.87 8.56 2.34
C SER A 163 -28.92 9.14 3.40
N LYS A 164 -29.17 8.91 4.68
CA LYS A 164 -28.33 9.34 5.81
C LYS A 164 -27.54 8.14 6.36
N ILE A 165 -26.24 8.33 6.56
CA ILE A 165 -25.35 7.31 7.15
C ILE A 165 -25.28 7.49 8.66
N PHE A 166 -24.88 8.67 9.11
CA PHE A 166 -24.98 9.08 10.50
C PHE A 166 -25.25 10.58 10.63
N GLU A 167 -25.77 10.97 11.77
CA GLU A 167 -26.00 12.35 12.15
C GLU A 167 -25.40 12.57 13.55
N ALA A 168 -24.50 13.51 13.66
CA ALA A 168 -23.88 13.93 14.90
C ALA A 168 -24.49 15.28 15.31
N ASP A 169 -25.27 15.31 16.39
CA ASP A 169 -25.94 16.50 16.87
C ASP A 169 -25.18 17.09 18.06
N TYR A 170 -24.43 18.18 17.82
CA TYR A 170 -23.72 18.97 18.82
C TYR A 170 -22.95 18.12 19.85
N ILE A 171 -22.21 17.11 19.35
CA ILE A 171 -21.45 16.22 20.23
C ILE A 171 -20.22 16.94 20.78
N SER A 172 -20.02 16.80 22.08
CA SER A 172 -18.82 17.25 22.76
C SER A 172 -18.19 16.10 23.54
N LYS A 173 -16.86 16.09 23.61
CA LYS A 173 -16.09 15.10 24.37
C LYS A 173 -14.82 15.69 24.91
N SER A 174 -14.57 15.48 26.20
CA SER A 174 -13.34 15.86 26.89
C SER A 174 -12.81 14.72 27.76
N TYR A 175 -11.51 14.72 28.00
CA TYR A 175 -10.86 13.87 28.99
C TYR A 175 -10.15 14.76 30.03
N GLY A 176 -10.91 15.12 31.07
CA GLY A 176 -10.48 16.06 32.09
C GLY A 176 -10.59 17.54 31.63
N PRO A 177 -10.23 18.50 32.50
CA PRO A 177 -10.43 19.94 32.24
C PRO A 177 -9.55 20.46 31.09
N ASP A 178 -8.38 19.85 30.86
CA ASP A 178 -7.37 20.40 29.95
C ASP A 178 -7.38 19.72 28.54
N LYS A 179 -8.14 18.65 28.36
CA LYS A 179 -8.12 17.91 27.11
C LYS A 179 -9.50 17.80 26.46
N VAL A 180 -9.89 18.86 25.76
CA VAL A 180 -11.09 18.86 24.92
C VAL A 180 -10.77 18.18 23.59
N ILE A 181 -11.56 17.16 23.19
CA ILE A 181 -11.42 16.42 21.93
C ILE A 181 -12.37 16.97 20.88
N LEU A 182 -13.63 17.17 21.26
CA LEU A 182 -14.67 17.70 20.39
C LEU A 182 -15.46 18.74 21.19
N LYS A 183 -15.87 19.81 20.51
CA LYS A 183 -16.73 20.83 21.08
C LYS A 183 -17.83 21.15 20.07
N ASP A 184 -19.07 20.92 20.48
CA ASP A 184 -20.29 21.24 19.74
C ASP A 184 -20.25 20.82 18.25
N PHE A 185 -19.69 19.65 17.98
CA PHE A 185 -19.56 19.16 16.62
C PHE A 185 -20.92 18.71 16.08
N PHE A 186 -21.32 19.32 14.98
CA PHE A 186 -22.54 19.00 14.24
C PHE A 186 -22.19 18.60 12.83
N TYR A 187 -22.67 17.43 12.38
CA TYR A 187 -22.49 16.98 11.00
C TYR A 187 -23.48 15.87 10.61
N THR A 188 -23.99 15.93 9.39
CA THR A 188 -24.80 14.86 8.79
C THR A 188 -24.03 14.22 7.65
N PHE A 189 -23.63 12.97 7.82
CA PHE A 189 -22.89 12.22 6.81
C PHE A 189 -23.83 11.54 5.83
N SER A 190 -23.67 11.89 4.57
CA SER A 190 -24.57 11.47 3.49
C SER A 190 -24.09 10.21 2.77
N ARG A 191 -24.98 9.58 2.05
CA ARG A 191 -24.64 8.41 1.22
C ARG A 191 -23.62 8.80 0.15
N TYR A 192 -22.62 7.93 -0.08
CA TYR A 192 -21.50 8.11 -1.03
C TYR A 192 -20.51 9.22 -0.67
N GLU A 193 -20.69 9.89 0.43
CA GLU A 193 -19.72 10.85 0.91
C GLU A 193 -18.43 10.15 1.39
N LYS A 194 -17.28 10.76 1.12
CA LYS A 194 -15.95 10.28 1.55
C LYS A 194 -15.31 11.38 2.37
N MET A 195 -15.13 11.14 3.68
CA MET A 195 -14.57 12.11 4.61
C MET A 195 -13.18 11.66 5.06
N GLY A 196 -12.20 12.57 4.99
CA GLY A 196 -10.87 12.40 5.56
C GLY A 196 -10.74 13.12 6.89
N ILE A 197 -10.22 12.43 7.93
CA ILE A 197 -9.93 13.02 9.22
C ILE A 197 -8.42 13.19 9.37
N VAL A 198 -7.96 14.42 9.47
CA VAL A 198 -6.53 14.76 9.61
C VAL A 198 -6.27 15.43 10.96
N GLY A 199 -5.05 15.37 11.43
CA GLY A 199 -4.61 15.99 12.69
C GLY A 199 -3.43 15.26 13.32
N ASN A 200 -2.75 15.92 14.26
CA ASN A 200 -1.57 15.38 14.94
C ASN A 200 -1.90 14.18 15.83
N ASN A 201 -0.89 13.44 16.26
CA ASN A 201 -1.08 12.32 17.16
C ASN A 201 -1.56 12.79 18.54
N GLY A 202 -2.58 12.12 19.08
CA GLY A 202 -3.16 12.47 20.36
C GLY A 202 -4.28 13.52 20.31
N THR A 203 -4.65 14.08 19.14
CA THR A 203 -5.74 15.04 18.98
C THR A 203 -7.14 14.46 19.14
N GLY A 204 -7.27 13.13 19.21
CA GLY A 204 -8.56 12.49 19.45
C GLY A 204 -9.22 11.86 18.22
N LYS A 205 -8.51 11.69 17.07
CA LYS A 205 -9.07 11.06 15.86
C LYS A 205 -9.71 9.70 16.14
N SER A 206 -9.01 8.82 16.86
CA SER A 206 -9.54 7.51 17.25
C SER A 206 -10.71 7.60 18.24
N THR A 207 -10.74 8.62 19.11
CA THR A 207 -11.86 8.86 20.00
C THR A 207 -13.09 9.27 19.22
N PHE A 208 -12.95 10.13 18.24
CA PHE A 208 -14.04 10.54 17.35
C PHE A 208 -14.65 9.33 16.61
N ILE A 209 -13.82 8.47 16.02
CA ILE A 209 -14.29 7.23 15.38
C ILE A 209 -15.02 6.34 16.38
N LYS A 210 -14.48 6.16 17.60
CA LYS A 210 -15.13 5.36 18.65
C LYS A 210 -16.47 5.91 19.09
N ILE A 211 -16.65 7.24 19.07
CA ILE A 211 -17.95 7.87 19.35
C ILE A 211 -18.94 7.54 18.23
N LEU A 212 -18.55 7.64 16.97
CA LEU A 212 -19.41 7.29 15.83
C LEU A 212 -19.81 5.81 15.83
N LEU A 213 -18.91 4.92 16.23
CA LEU A 213 -19.17 3.49 16.40
C LEU A 213 -19.99 3.15 17.68
N GLY A 214 -20.31 4.14 18.50
CA GLY A 214 -21.02 3.92 19.77
C GLY A 214 -20.17 3.27 20.87
N LEU A 215 -18.88 3.07 20.67
CA LEU A 215 -17.96 2.47 21.64
C LEU A 215 -17.60 3.42 22.80
N VAL A 216 -17.69 4.74 22.57
CA VAL A 216 -17.46 5.78 23.57
C VAL A 216 -18.66 6.73 23.54
N LYS A 217 -19.26 6.99 24.69
CA LYS A 217 -20.34 7.97 24.80
C LYS A 217 -19.78 9.39 24.76
N PRO A 218 -20.39 10.32 23.99
CA PRO A 218 -20.09 11.72 24.09
C PRO A 218 -20.51 12.27 25.48
N ASP A 219 -19.94 13.38 25.90
CA ASP A 219 -20.29 14.03 27.15
C ASP A 219 -21.61 14.84 27.00
N SER A 220 -21.83 15.39 25.79
CA SER A 220 -23.09 16.03 25.40
C SER A 220 -23.39 15.77 23.93
N GLY A 221 -24.64 15.99 23.50
CA GLY A 221 -25.11 15.71 22.17
C GLY A 221 -25.44 14.23 21.95
N ARG A 222 -25.75 13.87 20.72
CA ARG A 222 -26.06 12.48 20.34
C ARG A 222 -25.55 12.15 18.94
N VAL A 223 -25.33 10.86 18.69
CA VAL A 223 -25.06 10.31 17.37
C VAL A 223 -26.20 9.37 17.00
N VAL A 224 -26.78 9.60 15.83
CA VAL A 224 -27.80 8.73 15.24
C VAL A 224 -27.19 8.06 14.03
N VAL A 225 -27.18 6.74 14.02
CA VAL A 225 -26.66 5.93 12.90
C VAL A 225 -27.86 5.33 12.15
N GLY A 226 -27.83 5.33 10.83
CA GLY A 226 -28.87 4.73 10.03
C GLY A 226 -28.97 3.23 10.24
N GLU A 227 -30.20 2.68 10.32
CA GLU A 227 -30.46 1.27 10.63
C GLU A 227 -29.82 0.29 9.64
N THR A 228 -29.58 0.71 8.41
CA THR A 228 -29.00 -0.11 7.35
C THR A 228 -27.48 0.00 7.23
N VAL A 229 -26.84 0.79 8.08
CA VAL A 229 -25.39 1.03 8.04
C VAL A 229 -24.64 -0.16 8.61
N LYS A 230 -23.71 -0.69 7.83
CA LYS A 230 -22.78 -1.73 8.28
C LYS A 230 -21.39 -1.09 8.41
N PHE A 231 -20.81 -1.23 9.58
CA PHE A 231 -19.43 -0.86 9.83
C PHE A 231 -18.51 -2.03 9.47
N GLY A 232 -17.36 -1.74 8.81
CA GLY A 232 -16.32 -2.70 8.44
C GLY A 232 -15.00 -2.41 9.15
#